data_a903175e21057c6844fc5f4606162f21
#
_entry.id   a903175e21057c6844fc5f4606162f21
#
_cell.length_a   1.000
_cell.length_b   1.000
_cell.length_c   1.000
_cell.angle_alpha   90.00
_cell.angle_beta   90.00
_cell.angle_gamma   90.00
#
_symmetry.space_group_name_H-M   'P 1'
#
loop_
_entity.id
_entity.type
_entity.pdbx_description
1 polymer ?
#
loop_
_entity_poly.entity_id
_entity_poly.type
_entity_poly.pdbx_seq_one_letter_code
_entity_poly.pdbx_strand_id
1 'polypeptide(L)'
;MIICIRMVKQMKISNIKKISGRMLSYIASRESIITFITCVAVSIIIGACMVYSRKDEDKSIKVGIIYVGDASTAYTDNFIEALADIKEEYGDKVEVMHMYNVAEGTEREYLERLVNAGCNLIFSTSYNYGVTTKELAGRYPDVQFCMATCANANEDPYYSNYHTFMGAIYEGRYAAGVAAGIKLKELISEGIITENEAKIGYVAAYPNAEVISGYTAFLLGARSVVGNTTMTVKYTYKWNDYRTEKKYARELINEKCIIISQHSDTAGPATACEETASDVPVFNVSYNKSMFDVAPTTYLTGCKINWKPYMKAAVDAVLNGKVIEKNIRGNIHGNDVGAGFDEDWVSMLEYNDIAVADGTKEMVADVIGQFKNGSLTVFKGDYIGVNTDNPNDIIDLSEGFVENKDSSAPSFNYILKDIITIE
;
A
#
# COMPACT_ATOMS: atom_id res chain seq x y z
N MET A 1 -8.03 -19.69 -96.01
CA MET A 1 -8.57 -19.59 -94.59
C MET A 1 -7.80 -20.53 -93.65
N ILE A 2 -7.38 -21.73 -94.03
CA ILE A 2 -6.72 -22.71 -93.11
C ILE A 2 -5.26 -22.30 -92.76
N ILE A 3 -4.53 -21.59 -93.65
CA ILE A 3 -3.15 -21.15 -93.41
C ILE A 3 -3.11 -19.99 -92.34
N CYS A 4 -4.05 -19.05 -92.40
CA CYS A 4 -4.14 -17.95 -91.38
C CYS A 4 -4.39 -18.45 -89.99
N ILE A 5 -5.24 -19.46 -89.82
CA ILE A 5 -5.56 -20.04 -88.50
C ILE A 5 -4.38 -20.75 -87.86
N ARG A 6 -3.52 -21.42 -88.73
CA ARG A 6 -2.24 -22.06 -88.27
C ARG A 6 -1.20 -21.01 -87.82
N MET A 7 -1.07 -19.89 -88.51
CA MET A 7 -0.09 -18.84 -88.22
C MET A 7 -0.49 -18.11 -86.89
N VAL A 8 -1.79 -17.81 -86.73
CA VAL A 8 -2.29 -17.17 -85.42
C VAL A 8 -2.14 -18.11 -84.25
N LYS A 9 -2.33 -19.44 -84.42
CA LYS A 9 -2.14 -20.42 -83.37
C LYS A 9 -0.63 -20.57 -83.00
N GLN A 10 0.27 -20.56 -84.01
CA GLN A 10 1.72 -20.60 -83.75
C GLN A 10 2.22 -19.30 -83.09
N MET A 11 1.77 -18.12 -83.48
CA MET A 11 2.10 -16.84 -82.82
C MET A 11 1.61 -16.76 -81.38
N LYS A 12 0.40 -17.22 -81.07
CA LYS A 12 -0.11 -17.28 -79.68
C LYS A 12 0.70 -18.26 -78.85
N ILE A 13 1.07 -19.41 -79.32
CA ILE A 13 1.88 -20.41 -78.62
C ILE A 13 3.31 -19.92 -78.36
N SER A 14 3.95 -19.26 -79.36
CA SER A 14 5.27 -18.67 -79.17
C SER A 14 5.32 -17.54 -78.18
N ASN A 15 4.29 -16.65 -78.17
CA ASN A 15 4.20 -15.58 -77.22
C ASN A 15 3.89 -16.10 -75.78
N ILE A 16 3.07 -17.13 -75.66
CA ILE A 16 2.83 -17.77 -74.36
C ILE A 16 4.08 -18.44 -73.77
N LYS A 17 4.86 -19.16 -74.67
CA LYS A 17 6.15 -19.75 -74.28
C LYS A 17 7.20 -18.68 -73.90
N LYS A 18 7.22 -17.53 -74.57
CA LYS A 18 8.14 -16.44 -74.31
C LYS A 18 7.77 -15.70 -73.05
N ILE A 19 6.46 -15.56 -72.72
CA ILE A 19 5.95 -14.97 -71.47
C ILE A 19 6.22 -15.95 -70.31
N SER A 20 5.95 -17.25 -70.46
CA SER A 20 6.24 -18.25 -69.42
C SER A 20 7.76 -18.39 -69.17
N GLY A 21 8.60 -18.29 -70.17
CA GLY A 21 10.06 -18.33 -70.05
C GLY A 21 10.60 -17.09 -69.29
N ARG A 22 10.07 -15.90 -69.58
CA ARG A 22 10.42 -14.68 -68.83
C ARG A 22 9.88 -14.70 -67.38
N MET A 23 8.71 -15.25 -67.18
CA MET A 23 8.13 -15.41 -65.85
C MET A 23 8.91 -16.44 -65.02
N LEU A 24 9.33 -17.56 -65.63
CA LEU A 24 10.19 -18.55 -64.98
C LEU A 24 11.60 -18.01 -64.66
N SER A 25 12.19 -17.22 -65.58
CA SER A 25 13.50 -16.61 -65.32
C SER A 25 13.46 -15.51 -64.29
N TYR A 26 12.34 -14.80 -64.15
CA TYR A 26 12.13 -13.81 -63.09
C TYR A 26 11.96 -14.51 -61.75
N ILE A 27 11.18 -15.60 -61.68
CA ILE A 27 10.99 -16.40 -60.46
C ILE A 27 12.32 -17.09 -60.04
N ALA A 28 13.17 -17.44 -60.99
CA ALA A 28 14.47 -18.07 -60.72
C ALA A 28 15.62 -17.08 -60.48
N SER A 29 15.37 -15.77 -60.55
CA SER A 29 16.40 -14.79 -60.22
C SER A 29 16.74 -14.82 -58.73
N ARG A 30 18.01 -14.69 -58.38
CA ARG A 30 18.49 -14.66 -56.99
C ARG A 30 17.77 -13.60 -56.18
N GLU A 31 17.46 -12.46 -56.75
CA GLU A 31 16.74 -11.35 -56.09
C GLU A 31 15.26 -11.69 -55.81
N SER A 32 14.57 -12.37 -56.73
CA SER A 32 13.19 -12.80 -56.51
C SER A 32 13.08 -13.89 -55.44
N ILE A 33 14.05 -14.79 -55.38
CA ILE A 33 14.14 -15.81 -54.32
C ILE A 33 14.38 -15.13 -52.96
N ILE A 34 15.30 -14.19 -52.87
CA ILE A 34 15.58 -13.43 -51.65
C ILE A 34 14.34 -12.64 -51.20
N THR A 35 13.67 -11.94 -52.13
CA THR A 35 12.44 -11.19 -51.80
C THR A 35 11.33 -12.11 -51.30
N PHE A 36 11.14 -13.28 -51.95
CA PHE A 36 10.16 -14.27 -51.49
C PHE A 36 10.47 -14.81 -50.10
N ILE A 37 11.73 -15.17 -49.81
CA ILE A 37 12.17 -15.64 -48.49
C ILE A 37 11.97 -14.55 -47.45
N THR A 38 12.29 -13.30 -47.78
CA THR A 38 12.08 -12.16 -46.86
C THR A 38 10.60 -11.94 -46.57
N CYS A 39 9.73 -11.97 -47.57
CA CYS A 39 8.28 -11.85 -47.37
C CYS A 39 7.71 -12.99 -46.50
N VAL A 40 8.16 -14.23 -46.72
CA VAL A 40 7.76 -15.39 -45.92
C VAL A 40 8.24 -15.22 -44.46
N ALA A 41 9.49 -14.81 -44.25
CA ALA A 41 10.04 -14.58 -42.91
C ALA A 41 9.29 -13.47 -42.17
N VAL A 42 8.99 -12.35 -42.81
CA VAL A 42 8.20 -11.25 -42.25
C VAL A 42 6.78 -11.71 -41.94
N SER A 43 6.15 -12.50 -42.79
CA SER A 43 4.82 -13.05 -42.56
C SER A 43 4.78 -14.01 -41.35
N ILE A 44 5.83 -14.83 -41.18
CA ILE A 44 5.98 -15.72 -40.02
C ILE A 44 6.17 -14.90 -38.75
N ILE A 45 7.00 -13.84 -38.79
CA ILE A 45 7.22 -12.95 -37.64
C ILE A 45 5.92 -12.24 -37.26
N ILE A 46 5.20 -11.68 -38.24
CA ILE A 46 3.90 -11.01 -37.99
C ILE A 46 2.88 -12.02 -37.41
N GLY A 47 2.82 -13.22 -37.99
CA GLY A 47 1.95 -14.30 -37.49
C GLY A 47 2.32 -14.73 -36.07
N ALA A 48 3.60 -14.87 -35.76
CA ALA A 48 4.08 -15.18 -34.42
C ALA A 48 3.77 -14.04 -33.43
N CYS A 49 3.96 -12.77 -33.83
CA CYS A 49 3.59 -11.61 -33.00
C CYS A 49 2.09 -11.55 -32.77
N MET A 50 1.25 -11.83 -33.77
CA MET A 50 -0.21 -11.86 -33.59
C MET A 50 -0.67 -13.00 -32.69
N VAL A 51 -0.05 -14.17 -32.75
CA VAL A 51 -0.35 -15.31 -31.86
C VAL A 51 0.12 -15.00 -30.45
N TYR A 52 1.28 -14.35 -30.28
CA TYR A 52 1.79 -13.94 -29.00
C TYR A 52 0.90 -12.86 -28.36
N SER A 53 0.51 -11.83 -29.11
CA SER A 53 -0.43 -10.79 -28.65
C SER A 53 -1.79 -11.37 -28.26
N ARG A 54 -2.36 -12.28 -29.06
CA ARG A 54 -3.63 -12.95 -28.69
C ARG A 54 -3.52 -13.80 -27.43
N LYS A 55 -2.37 -14.44 -27.21
CA LYS A 55 -2.14 -15.25 -26.01
C LYS A 55 -2.06 -14.40 -24.73
N ASP A 56 -1.67 -13.12 -24.85
CA ASP A 56 -1.66 -12.16 -23.74
C ASP A 56 -3.03 -11.47 -23.54
N GLU A 57 -3.84 -11.32 -24.61
CA GLU A 57 -5.20 -10.75 -24.51
C GLU A 57 -6.19 -11.70 -23.81
N ASP A 58 -5.98 -13.02 -23.89
CA ASP A 58 -6.87 -14.03 -23.32
C ASP A 58 -6.60 -14.38 -21.86
N LYS A 59 -5.51 -13.84 -21.26
CA LYS A 59 -5.22 -14.10 -19.84
C LYS A 59 -6.06 -13.20 -18.94
N SER A 60 -6.87 -13.81 -18.11
CA SER A 60 -7.61 -13.14 -17.04
C SER A 60 -7.40 -13.86 -15.72
N ILE A 61 -7.53 -13.14 -14.61
CA ILE A 61 -7.50 -13.68 -13.26
C ILE A 61 -8.72 -13.22 -12.47
N LYS A 62 -9.09 -14.03 -11.51
CA LYS A 62 -10.09 -13.66 -10.52
C LYS A 62 -9.41 -13.39 -9.19
N VAL A 63 -9.57 -12.16 -8.70
CA VAL A 63 -9.02 -11.68 -7.43
C VAL A 63 -10.11 -11.71 -6.38
N GLY A 64 -9.86 -12.39 -5.28
CA GLY A 64 -10.70 -12.37 -4.09
C GLY A 64 -10.10 -11.48 -3.01
N ILE A 65 -10.94 -10.86 -2.20
CA ILE A 65 -10.49 -10.12 -1.03
C ILE A 65 -11.50 -10.21 0.11
N ILE A 66 -11.00 -10.40 1.33
CA ILE A 66 -11.79 -10.35 2.56
C ILE A 66 -11.39 -9.14 3.39
N TYR A 67 -12.41 -8.44 3.92
CA TYR A 67 -12.25 -7.23 4.74
C TYR A 67 -12.88 -7.41 6.12
N VAL A 68 -12.23 -6.86 7.15
CA VAL A 68 -12.78 -6.81 8.50
C VAL A 68 -13.94 -5.82 8.64
N GLY A 69 -13.99 -4.82 7.77
CA GLY A 69 -15.02 -3.78 7.70
C GLY A 69 -15.57 -3.58 6.29
N ASP A 70 -16.03 -2.38 6.04
CA ASP A 70 -16.49 -1.89 4.73
C ASP A 70 -15.97 -0.48 4.46
N ALA A 71 -16.45 0.20 3.42
CA ALA A 71 -16.02 1.54 3.03
C ALA A 71 -16.29 2.64 4.09
N SER A 72 -17.01 2.33 5.16
CA SER A 72 -17.22 3.26 6.27
C SER A 72 -16.01 3.35 7.21
N THR A 73 -15.09 2.38 7.13
CA THR A 73 -13.84 2.37 7.91
C THR A 73 -12.66 2.76 7.04
N ALA A 74 -11.83 3.68 7.54
CA ALA A 74 -10.71 4.27 6.80
C ALA A 74 -9.70 3.21 6.30
N TYR A 75 -9.38 2.23 7.14
CA TYR A 75 -8.48 1.13 6.79
C TYR A 75 -8.99 0.29 5.62
N THR A 76 -10.24 -0.17 5.69
CA THR A 76 -10.86 -0.99 4.64
C THR A 76 -11.02 -0.22 3.33
N ASP A 77 -11.39 1.05 3.40
CA ASP A 77 -11.59 1.93 2.24
C ASP A 77 -10.32 2.04 1.39
N ASN A 78 -9.13 2.12 1.99
CA ASN A 78 -7.85 2.16 1.27
C ASN A 78 -7.61 0.91 0.39
N PHE A 79 -8.04 -0.28 0.81
CA PHE A 79 -7.97 -1.48 -0.04
C PHE A 79 -9.01 -1.47 -1.15
N ILE A 80 -10.21 -0.97 -0.85
CA ILE A 80 -11.30 -0.87 -1.83
C ILE A 80 -10.87 0.08 -2.95
N GLU A 81 -10.34 1.27 -2.61
CA GLU A 81 -9.79 2.23 -3.57
C GLU A 81 -8.67 1.61 -4.41
N ALA A 82 -7.71 0.94 -3.78
CA ALA A 82 -6.60 0.30 -4.48
C ALA A 82 -7.07 -0.74 -5.51
N LEU A 83 -8.05 -1.59 -5.15
CA LEU A 83 -8.61 -2.58 -6.09
C LEU A 83 -9.49 -1.96 -7.16
N ALA A 84 -10.22 -0.90 -6.87
CA ALA A 84 -10.99 -0.17 -7.86
C ALA A 84 -10.08 0.40 -8.96
N ASP A 85 -8.98 1.05 -8.56
CA ASP A 85 -7.98 1.57 -9.48
C ASP A 85 -7.32 0.45 -10.33
N ILE A 86 -6.99 -0.69 -9.70
CA ILE A 86 -6.43 -1.86 -10.40
C ILE A 86 -7.45 -2.41 -11.40
N LYS A 87 -8.72 -2.55 -11.01
CA LYS A 87 -9.78 -3.01 -11.90
C LYS A 87 -10.00 -2.07 -13.09
N GLU A 88 -9.93 -0.75 -12.86
CA GLU A 88 -10.00 0.24 -13.93
C GLU A 88 -8.83 0.10 -14.91
N GLU A 89 -7.59 -0.07 -14.40
CA GLU A 89 -6.39 -0.19 -15.21
C GLU A 89 -6.36 -1.48 -16.06
N TYR A 90 -6.78 -2.62 -15.49
CA TYR A 90 -6.70 -3.93 -16.15
C TYR A 90 -7.97 -4.32 -16.92
N GLY A 91 -9.08 -3.63 -16.70
CA GLY A 91 -10.35 -3.88 -17.38
C GLY A 91 -10.85 -5.33 -17.20
N ASP A 92 -11.16 -6.00 -18.30
CA ASP A 92 -11.72 -7.36 -18.27
C ASP A 92 -10.68 -8.45 -17.92
N LYS A 93 -9.40 -8.11 -17.83
CA LYS A 93 -8.36 -9.06 -17.41
C LYS A 93 -8.41 -9.40 -15.91
N VAL A 94 -9.05 -8.56 -15.11
CA VAL A 94 -9.18 -8.74 -13.66
C VAL A 94 -10.64 -8.72 -13.24
N GLU A 95 -11.17 -9.84 -12.77
CA GLU A 95 -12.46 -9.92 -12.08
C GLU A 95 -12.21 -9.83 -10.58
N VAL A 96 -12.97 -9.01 -9.83
CA VAL A 96 -12.80 -8.82 -8.39
C VAL A 96 -14.03 -9.30 -7.63
N MET A 97 -13.81 -10.07 -6.55
CA MET A 97 -14.81 -10.51 -5.60
C MET A 97 -14.51 -9.97 -4.21
N HIS A 98 -15.43 -9.19 -3.66
CA HIS A 98 -15.31 -8.58 -2.34
C HIS A 98 -16.14 -9.32 -1.29
N MET A 99 -15.58 -9.56 -0.10
CA MET A 99 -16.26 -10.08 1.07
C MET A 99 -16.09 -9.10 2.24
N TYR A 100 -17.13 -8.33 2.51
CA TYR A 100 -17.12 -7.26 3.53
C TYR A 100 -17.57 -7.78 4.89
N ASN A 101 -17.14 -7.06 5.95
CA ASN A 101 -17.56 -7.29 7.32
C ASN A 101 -17.35 -8.75 7.79
N VAL A 102 -16.23 -9.34 7.39
CA VAL A 102 -15.82 -10.68 7.80
C VAL A 102 -15.30 -10.58 9.24
N ALA A 103 -16.03 -11.14 10.20
CA ALA A 103 -15.59 -11.11 11.59
C ALA A 103 -14.35 -12.00 11.77
N GLU A 104 -13.38 -11.52 12.54
CA GLU A 104 -12.20 -12.30 12.89
C GLU A 104 -12.59 -13.62 13.58
N GLY A 105 -11.96 -14.71 13.16
CA GLY A 105 -12.33 -16.08 13.55
C GLY A 105 -13.38 -16.75 12.65
N THR A 106 -13.98 -16.04 11.69
CA THR A 106 -14.92 -16.59 10.71
C THR A 106 -14.38 -16.62 9.28
N GLU A 107 -13.18 -16.09 9.06
CA GLU A 107 -12.55 -15.85 7.76
C GLU A 107 -12.40 -17.13 6.90
N ARG A 108 -12.28 -18.30 7.51
CA ARG A 108 -12.11 -19.59 6.80
C ARG A 108 -13.23 -19.82 5.78
N GLU A 109 -14.48 -19.66 6.18
CA GLU A 109 -15.62 -19.88 5.30
C GLU A 109 -15.58 -18.95 4.08
N TYR A 110 -15.22 -17.69 4.28
CA TYR A 110 -15.16 -16.68 3.21
C TYR A 110 -13.99 -16.95 2.26
N LEU A 111 -12.82 -17.30 2.78
CA LEU A 111 -11.65 -17.66 1.97
C LEU A 111 -11.93 -18.91 1.13
N GLU A 112 -12.54 -19.97 1.71
CA GLU A 112 -12.93 -21.17 0.96
C GLU A 112 -14.00 -20.86 -0.11
N ARG A 113 -14.92 -19.93 0.14
CA ARG A 113 -15.88 -19.43 -0.88
C ARG A 113 -15.16 -18.77 -2.06
N LEU A 114 -14.15 -17.96 -1.80
CA LEU A 114 -13.36 -17.31 -2.86
C LEU A 114 -12.57 -18.35 -3.68
N VAL A 115 -11.96 -19.33 -3.03
CA VAL A 115 -11.29 -20.45 -3.72
C VAL A 115 -12.28 -21.22 -4.59
N ASN A 116 -13.45 -21.59 -4.05
CA ASN A 116 -14.50 -22.32 -4.76
C ASN A 116 -15.12 -21.49 -5.92
N ALA A 117 -15.08 -20.18 -5.83
CA ALA A 117 -15.49 -19.28 -6.91
C ALA A 117 -14.41 -19.14 -8.02
N GLY A 118 -13.26 -19.80 -7.86
CA GLY A 118 -12.17 -19.82 -8.84
C GLY A 118 -11.22 -18.64 -8.75
N CYS A 119 -11.10 -17.97 -7.58
CA CYS A 119 -10.08 -16.93 -7.39
C CYS A 119 -8.67 -17.52 -7.47
N ASN A 120 -7.81 -16.88 -8.28
CA ASN A 120 -6.41 -17.27 -8.46
C ASN A 120 -5.48 -16.54 -7.46
N LEU A 121 -5.90 -15.38 -6.99
CA LEU A 121 -5.21 -14.50 -6.06
C LEU A 121 -6.20 -14.03 -5.01
N ILE A 122 -5.86 -14.20 -3.72
CA ILE A 122 -6.73 -13.82 -2.61
C ILE A 122 -5.96 -12.93 -1.65
N PHE A 123 -6.53 -11.77 -1.32
CA PHE A 123 -6.02 -10.85 -0.31
C PHE A 123 -6.80 -11.00 1.00
N SER A 124 -6.08 -11.09 2.11
CA SER A 124 -6.60 -11.06 3.47
C SER A 124 -6.09 -9.81 4.18
N THR A 125 -6.98 -9.03 4.81
CA THR A 125 -6.66 -7.66 5.23
C THR A 125 -6.61 -7.43 6.74
N SER A 126 -6.80 -8.43 7.59
CA SER A 126 -6.69 -8.26 9.04
C SER A 126 -5.64 -9.20 9.62
N TYR A 127 -4.83 -8.70 10.57
CA TYR A 127 -3.78 -9.46 11.26
C TYR A 127 -4.27 -10.83 11.76
N ASN A 128 -5.46 -10.89 12.36
CA ASN A 128 -6.00 -12.12 12.93
C ASN A 128 -6.44 -13.16 11.89
N TYR A 129 -6.49 -12.82 10.60
CA TYR A 129 -6.73 -13.81 9.52
C TYR A 129 -5.47 -14.61 9.15
N GLY A 130 -4.28 -14.18 9.61
CA GLY A 130 -2.99 -14.69 9.16
C GLY A 130 -2.83 -16.20 9.30
N VAL A 131 -3.19 -16.78 10.46
CA VAL A 131 -3.08 -18.21 10.73
C VAL A 131 -3.96 -19.01 9.78
N THR A 132 -5.24 -18.64 9.66
CA THR A 132 -6.22 -19.31 8.79
C THR A 132 -5.82 -19.21 7.32
N THR A 133 -5.38 -18.01 6.88
CA THR A 133 -4.95 -17.77 5.50
C THR A 133 -3.75 -18.64 5.14
N LYS A 134 -2.77 -18.75 6.04
CA LYS A 134 -1.59 -19.62 5.86
C LYS A 134 -1.93 -21.10 5.79
N GLU A 135 -2.84 -21.59 6.65
CA GLU A 135 -3.32 -22.96 6.60
C GLU A 135 -4.00 -23.29 5.26
N LEU A 136 -4.81 -22.35 4.72
CA LEU A 136 -5.49 -22.53 3.45
C LEU A 136 -4.51 -22.47 2.26
N ALA A 137 -3.46 -21.69 2.32
CA ALA A 137 -2.39 -21.72 1.33
C ALA A 137 -1.76 -23.11 1.21
N GLY A 138 -1.52 -23.79 2.34
CA GLY A 138 -1.06 -25.18 2.34
C GLY A 138 -2.06 -26.19 1.76
N ARG A 139 -3.37 -25.89 1.85
CA ARG A 139 -4.43 -26.75 1.30
C ARG A 139 -4.68 -26.52 -0.20
N TYR A 140 -4.48 -25.30 -0.67
CA TYR A 140 -4.78 -24.86 -2.05
C TYR A 140 -3.52 -24.31 -2.76
N PRO A 141 -2.56 -25.16 -3.13
CA PRO A 141 -1.25 -24.73 -3.64
C PRO A 141 -1.30 -23.97 -4.97
N ASP A 142 -2.39 -24.07 -5.72
CA ASP A 142 -2.58 -23.40 -7.00
C ASP A 142 -3.15 -21.98 -6.87
N VAL A 143 -3.53 -21.55 -5.65
CA VAL A 143 -4.05 -20.21 -5.34
C VAL A 143 -2.99 -19.42 -4.60
N GLN A 144 -2.76 -18.18 -5.00
CA GLN A 144 -1.86 -17.25 -4.30
C GLN A 144 -2.61 -16.54 -3.17
N PHE A 145 -2.09 -16.59 -1.96
CA PHE A 145 -2.66 -15.92 -0.80
C PHE A 145 -1.72 -14.82 -0.32
N CYS A 146 -2.21 -13.59 -0.32
CA CYS A 146 -1.47 -12.40 0.13
C CYS A 146 -2.10 -11.85 1.41
N MET A 147 -1.34 -11.85 2.49
CA MET A 147 -1.79 -11.46 3.82
C MET A 147 -1.18 -10.12 4.21
N ALA A 148 -2.00 -9.09 4.36
CA ALA A 148 -1.56 -7.79 4.87
C ALA A 148 -1.32 -7.84 6.39
N THR A 149 -0.39 -7.01 6.88
CA THR A 149 -0.12 -6.77 8.31
C THR A 149 0.47 -7.96 9.11
N CYS A 150 0.71 -9.10 8.47
CA CYS A 150 1.45 -10.23 9.05
C CYS A 150 2.88 -10.27 8.49
N ALA A 151 3.77 -11.04 9.17
CA ALA A 151 5.15 -11.26 8.74
C ALA A 151 5.55 -12.75 8.81
N ASN A 152 4.58 -13.65 8.94
CA ASN A 152 4.82 -15.07 9.19
C ASN A 152 4.96 -15.91 7.90
N ALA A 153 5.19 -15.29 6.73
CA ALA A 153 5.31 -16.00 5.45
C ALA A 153 6.50 -17.00 5.42
N ASN A 154 7.58 -16.63 6.09
CA ASN A 154 8.82 -17.43 6.10
C ASN A 154 8.92 -18.40 7.28
N GLU A 155 7.95 -18.43 8.17
CA GLU A 155 7.88 -19.37 9.29
C GLU A 155 7.44 -20.77 8.85
N ASP A 156 7.82 -21.80 9.58
CA ASP A 156 7.34 -23.16 9.36
C ASP A 156 5.85 -23.32 9.77
N PRO A 157 5.04 -24.07 9.00
CA PRO A 157 5.33 -24.63 7.69
C PRO A 157 5.41 -23.54 6.59
N TYR A 158 6.45 -23.60 5.75
CA TYR A 158 6.62 -22.69 4.62
C TYR A 158 5.76 -23.11 3.42
N TYR A 159 5.07 -22.13 2.81
CA TYR A 159 4.29 -22.32 1.59
C TYR A 159 4.65 -21.27 0.56
N SER A 160 5.05 -21.69 -0.64
CA SER A 160 5.50 -20.81 -1.74
C SER A 160 4.40 -19.93 -2.32
N ASN A 161 3.14 -20.21 -2.00
CA ASN A 161 1.94 -19.48 -2.41
C ASN A 161 1.31 -18.65 -1.27
N TYR A 162 2.03 -18.48 -0.17
CA TYR A 162 1.64 -17.61 0.94
C TYR A 162 2.63 -16.46 1.06
N HIS A 163 2.12 -15.24 1.00
CA HIS A 163 2.88 -14.01 0.97
C HIS A 163 2.38 -13.07 2.05
N THR A 164 3.29 -12.36 2.72
CA THR A 164 2.93 -11.30 3.66
C THR A 164 3.47 -9.95 3.19
N PHE A 165 2.75 -8.87 3.49
CA PHE A 165 3.14 -7.54 3.07
C PHE A 165 2.63 -6.45 4.00
N MET A 166 3.45 -5.39 4.17
CA MET A 166 3.06 -4.21 4.94
C MET A 166 3.82 -2.97 4.50
N GLY A 167 3.12 -1.82 4.48
CA GLY A 167 3.76 -0.52 4.31
C GLY A 167 4.50 -0.11 5.59
N ALA A 168 5.69 0.51 5.44
CA ALA A 168 6.48 1.05 6.54
C ALA A 168 5.82 2.31 7.14
N ILE A 169 4.61 2.13 7.72
CA ILE A 169 3.74 3.24 8.12
C ILE A 169 4.35 4.15 9.20
N TYR A 170 5.32 3.65 9.97
CA TYR A 170 6.06 4.48 10.95
C TYR A 170 6.72 5.70 10.28
N GLU A 171 7.12 5.62 9.01
CA GLU A 171 7.64 6.76 8.25
C GLU A 171 6.57 7.84 8.07
N GLY A 172 5.36 7.44 7.62
CA GLY A 172 4.21 8.34 7.48
C GLY A 172 3.77 8.93 8.82
N ARG A 173 3.82 8.13 9.88
CA ARG A 173 3.53 8.60 11.25
C ARG A 173 4.54 9.65 11.71
N TYR A 174 5.82 9.44 11.47
CA TYR A 174 6.85 10.43 11.78
C TYR A 174 6.62 11.73 10.99
N ALA A 175 6.39 11.64 9.69
CA ALA A 175 6.14 12.80 8.83
C ALA A 175 4.88 13.58 9.26
N ALA A 176 3.80 12.87 9.63
CA ALA A 176 2.58 13.47 10.19
C ALA A 176 2.83 14.10 11.58
N GLY A 177 3.72 13.49 12.37
CA GLY A 177 4.19 14.04 13.64
C GLY A 177 4.97 15.35 13.46
N VAL A 178 5.79 15.46 12.41
CA VAL A 178 6.48 16.72 12.07
C VAL A 178 5.45 17.83 11.78
N ALA A 179 4.40 17.54 11.00
CA ALA A 179 3.33 18.50 10.75
C ALA A 179 2.65 18.96 12.06
N ALA A 180 2.39 18.04 12.97
CA ALA A 180 1.87 18.33 14.31
C ALA A 180 2.83 19.23 15.12
N GLY A 181 4.13 18.91 15.08
CA GLY A 181 5.16 19.68 15.76
C GLY A 181 5.27 21.12 15.25
N ILE A 182 5.11 21.34 13.93
CA ILE A 182 5.13 22.70 13.35
C ILE A 182 3.90 23.50 13.83
N LYS A 183 2.73 22.90 13.90
CA LYS A 183 1.54 23.55 14.49
C LYS A 183 1.75 23.88 15.97
N LEU A 184 2.31 22.99 16.77
CA LEU A 184 2.66 23.27 18.16
C LEU A 184 3.65 24.44 18.27
N LYS A 185 4.67 24.49 17.41
CA LYS A 185 5.65 25.57 17.35
C LYS A 185 5.01 26.91 16.99
N GLU A 186 4.07 26.93 16.04
CA GLU A 186 3.29 28.12 15.70
C GLU A 186 2.54 28.64 16.93
N LEU A 187 1.77 27.79 17.62
CA LEU A 187 1.00 28.18 18.81
C LEU A 187 1.89 28.70 19.96
N ILE A 188 3.09 28.14 20.12
CA ILE A 188 4.09 28.62 21.07
C ILE A 188 4.59 30.01 20.67
N SER A 189 4.90 30.22 19.40
CA SER A 189 5.40 31.51 18.89
C SER A 189 4.37 32.63 19.01
N GLU A 190 3.08 32.31 18.92
CA GLU A 190 1.95 33.21 19.12
C GLU A 190 1.61 33.43 20.59
N GLY A 191 2.23 32.70 21.50
CA GLY A 191 1.97 32.79 22.94
C GLY A 191 0.63 32.18 23.37
N ILE A 192 0.02 31.35 22.54
CA ILE A 192 -1.24 30.64 22.83
C ILE A 192 -0.98 29.50 23.82
N ILE A 193 0.15 28.80 23.68
CA ILE A 193 0.63 27.78 24.61
C ILE A 193 2.11 28.00 24.93
N THR A 194 2.59 27.40 26.01
CA THR A 194 4.02 27.31 26.34
C THR A 194 4.62 25.99 25.83
N GLU A 195 5.96 25.89 25.74
CA GLU A 195 6.63 24.63 25.38
C GLU A 195 6.25 23.45 26.30
N ASN A 196 6.02 23.70 27.57
CA ASN A 196 5.62 22.67 28.54
C ASN A 196 4.16 22.23 28.37
N GLU A 197 3.36 22.98 27.63
CA GLU A 197 1.98 22.62 27.27
C GLU A 197 1.87 21.91 25.93
N ALA A 198 2.99 21.68 25.23
CA ALA A 198 3.03 20.92 23.99
C ALA A 198 2.71 19.44 24.27
N LYS A 199 1.43 19.08 24.21
CA LYS A 199 0.91 17.76 24.57
C LYS A 199 0.07 17.16 23.44
N ILE A 200 0.34 15.90 23.13
CA ILE A 200 -0.39 15.09 22.15
C ILE A 200 -1.31 14.13 22.89
N GLY A 201 -2.55 14.01 22.44
CA GLY A 201 -3.47 12.95 22.80
C GLY A 201 -3.56 11.93 21.68
N TYR A 202 -3.49 10.66 22.00
CA TYR A 202 -3.52 9.59 21.01
C TYR A 202 -4.57 8.53 21.35
N VAL A 203 -5.53 8.33 20.43
CA VAL A 203 -6.55 7.29 20.55
C VAL A 203 -6.07 6.05 19.82
N ALA A 204 -5.75 5.01 20.55
CA ALA A 204 -5.15 3.79 20.05
C ALA A 204 -6.13 2.61 20.11
N ALA A 205 -6.04 1.65 19.16
CA ALA A 205 -6.87 0.46 19.19
C ALA A 205 -6.35 -0.57 20.21
N TYR A 206 -5.16 -1.11 19.99
CA TYR A 206 -4.57 -2.18 20.82
C TYR A 206 -3.12 -1.88 21.19
N PRO A 207 -2.62 -2.38 22.34
CA PRO A 207 -1.22 -2.25 22.73
C PRO A 207 -0.34 -3.32 22.04
N ASN A 208 -0.22 -3.25 20.72
CA ASN A 208 0.67 -4.11 19.91
C ASN A 208 1.77 -3.30 19.22
N ALA A 209 2.79 -3.96 18.71
CA ALA A 209 3.95 -3.31 18.11
C ALA A 209 3.58 -2.36 16.95
N GLU A 210 2.59 -2.69 16.12
CA GLU A 210 2.13 -1.82 15.03
C GLU A 210 1.64 -0.46 15.55
N VAL A 211 0.81 -0.48 16.58
CA VAL A 211 0.21 0.71 17.17
C VAL A 211 1.25 1.49 17.95
N ILE A 212 2.10 0.80 18.72
CA ILE A 212 3.15 1.40 19.57
C ILE A 212 4.23 2.05 18.70
N SER A 213 4.73 1.36 17.68
CA SER A 213 5.63 1.91 16.67
C SER A 213 5.03 3.17 16.03
N GLY A 214 3.74 3.09 15.64
CA GLY A 214 3.03 4.19 15.00
C GLY A 214 2.97 5.46 15.85
N TYR A 215 2.47 5.39 17.09
CA TYR A 215 2.36 6.59 17.91
C TYR A 215 3.71 7.08 18.43
N THR A 216 4.68 6.18 18.65
CA THR A 216 6.03 6.60 19.04
C THR A 216 6.71 7.33 17.90
N ALA A 217 6.61 6.84 16.67
CA ALA A 217 7.13 7.54 15.49
C ALA A 217 6.47 8.92 15.32
N PHE A 218 5.15 9.02 15.50
CA PHE A 218 4.43 10.28 15.46
C PHE A 218 4.93 11.27 16.53
N LEU A 219 5.09 10.82 17.77
CA LEU A 219 5.65 11.64 18.82
C LEU A 219 7.08 12.11 18.52
N LEU A 220 7.94 11.21 18.04
CA LEU A 220 9.33 11.56 17.70
C LEU A 220 9.40 12.56 16.53
N GLY A 221 8.49 12.46 15.57
CA GLY A 221 8.31 13.49 14.54
C GLY A 221 7.96 14.85 15.11
N ALA A 222 7.00 14.93 16.04
CA ALA A 222 6.66 16.18 16.72
C ALA A 222 7.81 16.72 17.57
N ARG A 223 8.52 15.83 18.27
CA ARG A 223 9.70 16.18 19.10
C ARG A 223 10.88 16.68 18.30
N SER A 224 11.01 16.30 17.02
CA SER A 224 12.05 16.85 16.15
C SER A 224 11.88 18.36 15.89
N VAL A 225 10.67 18.88 16.14
CA VAL A 225 10.32 20.32 15.99
C VAL A 225 10.19 20.99 17.35
N VAL A 226 9.49 20.37 18.32
CA VAL A 226 9.27 20.85 19.69
C VAL A 226 9.73 19.78 20.66
N GLY A 227 10.96 19.89 21.16
CA GLY A 227 11.65 18.85 21.92
C GLY A 227 10.98 18.42 23.23
N ASN A 228 10.19 19.29 23.85
CA ASN A 228 9.49 19.02 25.13
C ASN A 228 8.11 18.36 24.94
N THR A 229 7.68 18.06 23.70
CA THR A 229 6.37 17.45 23.43
C THR A 229 6.22 16.12 24.17
N THR A 230 5.09 15.93 24.86
CA THR A 230 4.71 14.70 25.55
C THR A 230 3.45 14.10 24.93
N MET A 231 3.13 12.84 25.27
CA MET A 231 1.96 12.16 24.73
C MET A 231 1.20 11.39 25.83
N THR A 232 -0.13 11.47 25.77
CA THR A 232 -1.03 10.58 26.50
C THR A 232 -1.77 9.68 25.52
N VAL A 233 -1.79 8.37 25.78
CA VAL A 233 -2.41 7.34 24.94
C VAL A 233 -3.56 6.69 25.70
N LYS A 234 -4.73 6.56 25.06
CA LYS A 234 -5.87 5.79 25.56
C LYS A 234 -6.23 4.67 24.59
N TYR A 235 -6.34 3.43 25.08
CA TYR A 235 -6.68 2.26 24.27
C TYR A 235 -8.18 1.95 24.29
N THR A 236 -8.78 1.85 23.11
CA THR A 236 -10.19 1.45 22.94
C THR A 236 -10.41 -0.05 23.01
N TYR A 237 -9.36 -0.85 22.80
CA TYR A 237 -9.40 -2.31 22.63
C TYR A 237 -10.32 -2.75 21.48
N LYS A 238 -10.51 -1.87 20.48
CA LYS A 238 -11.24 -2.13 19.24
C LYS A 238 -10.63 -1.30 18.12
N TRP A 239 -10.63 -1.84 16.92
CA TRP A 239 -10.22 -1.10 15.72
C TRP A 239 -11.22 -0.01 15.35
N ASN A 240 -12.52 -0.26 15.55
CA ASN A 240 -13.62 0.59 15.12
C ASN A 240 -14.68 0.71 16.23
N ASP A 241 -14.67 1.83 16.95
CA ASP A 241 -15.71 2.19 17.93
C ASP A 241 -15.83 3.71 18.03
N TYR A 242 -16.61 4.30 17.11
CA TYR A 242 -16.81 5.75 17.03
C TYR A 242 -17.14 6.41 18.37
N ARG A 243 -17.98 5.77 19.19
CA ARG A 243 -18.40 6.36 20.48
C ARG A 243 -17.27 6.41 21.49
N THR A 244 -16.53 5.32 21.60
CA THR A 244 -15.39 5.22 22.52
C THR A 244 -14.24 6.10 22.04
N GLU A 245 -13.92 6.09 20.74
CA GLU A 245 -12.89 6.93 20.15
C GLU A 245 -13.16 8.42 20.36
N LYS A 246 -14.40 8.87 20.07
CA LYS A 246 -14.82 10.25 20.32
C LYS A 246 -14.77 10.63 21.79
N LYS A 247 -15.20 9.73 22.68
CA LYS A 247 -15.16 9.93 24.13
C LYS A 247 -13.72 10.12 24.62
N TYR A 248 -12.81 9.23 24.22
CA TYR A 248 -11.41 9.30 24.63
C TYR A 248 -10.69 10.53 24.07
N ALA A 249 -10.98 10.91 22.83
CA ALA A 249 -10.47 12.17 22.28
C ALA A 249 -10.92 13.38 23.11
N ARG A 250 -12.19 13.46 23.55
CA ARG A 250 -12.67 14.53 24.43
C ARG A 250 -12.00 14.51 25.81
N GLU A 251 -11.75 13.33 26.38
CA GLU A 251 -11.02 13.22 27.65
C GLU A 251 -9.60 13.76 27.49
N LEU A 252 -8.88 13.37 26.42
CA LEU A 252 -7.55 13.87 26.11
C LEU A 252 -7.52 15.39 25.90
N ILE A 253 -8.53 15.96 25.22
CA ILE A 253 -8.68 17.42 25.08
C ILE A 253 -8.86 18.09 26.45
N ASN A 254 -9.70 17.52 27.34
CA ASN A 254 -9.89 18.02 28.71
C ASN A 254 -8.59 17.94 29.53
N GLU A 255 -7.71 16.99 29.25
CA GLU A 255 -6.37 16.86 29.82
C GLU A 255 -5.33 17.78 29.17
N LYS A 256 -5.78 18.75 28.36
CA LYS A 256 -4.98 19.77 27.69
C LYS A 256 -4.10 19.24 26.57
N CYS A 257 -4.47 18.14 25.91
CA CYS A 257 -3.84 17.75 24.67
C CYS A 257 -4.26 18.70 23.54
N ILE A 258 -3.26 19.23 22.82
CA ILE A 258 -3.43 20.23 21.76
C ILE A 258 -3.57 19.54 20.40
N ILE A 259 -2.83 18.46 20.18
CA ILE A 259 -2.94 17.64 18.98
C ILE A 259 -3.60 16.33 19.36
N ILE A 260 -4.64 15.94 18.63
CA ILE A 260 -5.28 14.64 18.75
C ILE A 260 -5.01 13.83 17.50
N SER A 261 -4.40 12.65 17.68
CA SER A 261 -4.20 11.68 16.61
C SER A 261 -4.74 10.32 17.01
N GLN A 262 -4.71 9.36 16.09
CA GLN A 262 -5.32 8.05 16.30
C GLN A 262 -4.60 6.93 15.56
N HIS A 263 -4.77 5.70 16.09
CA HIS A 263 -4.53 4.44 15.41
C HIS A 263 -5.74 3.54 15.64
N SER A 264 -6.87 4.04 15.16
CA SER A 264 -8.22 3.47 15.14
C SER A 264 -8.92 4.00 13.89
N ASP A 265 -10.09 3.46 13.52
CA ASP A 265 -10.59 3.54 12.15
C ASP A 265 -11.78 4.49 11.94
N THR A 266 -12.19 5.27 12.97
CA THR A 266 -13.37 6.13 12.84
C THR A 266 -13.05 7.63 12.81
N ALA A 267 -14.04 8.43 12.43
CA ALA A 267 -13.97 9.89 12.50
C ALA A 267 -14.21 10.45 13.92
N GLY A 268 -14.30 9.60 14.95
CA GLY A 268 -14.59 10.01 16.32
C GLY A 268 -13.64 11.08 16.87
N PRO A 269 -12.31 10.89 16.80
CA PRO A 269 -11.34 11.87 17.28
C PRO A 269 -11.40 13.21 16.54
N ALA A 270 -11.51 13.20 15.21
CA ALA A 270 -11.65 14.41 14.41
C ALA A 270 -12.93 15.18 14.76
N THR A 271 -14.06 14.46 14.92
CA THR A 271 -15.32 15.06 15.37
C THR A 271 -15.19 15.72 16.75
N ALA A 272 -14.47 15.08 17.67
CA ALA A 272 -14.26 15.66 19.01
C ALA A 272 -13.45 16.95 18.93
N CYS A 273 -12.41 17.03 18.09
CA CYS A 273 -11.63 18.25 17.88
C CYS A 273 -12.50 19.38 17.33
N GLU A 274 -13.27 19.12 16.27
CA GLU A 274 -14.10 20.14 15.63
C GLU A 274 -15.19 20.68 16.56
N GLU A 275 -15.82 19.83 17.37
CA GLU A 275 -16.86 20.25 18.33
C GLU A 275 -16.31 21.07 19.49
N THR A 276 -15.01 21.03 19.78
CA THR A 276 -14.39 21.76 20.90
C THR A 276 -13.49 22.90 20.46
N ALA A 277 -13.28 23.09 19.17
CA ALA A 277 -12.36 24.10 18.61
C ALA A 277 -12.68 25.55 19.00
N SER A 278 -13.96 25.87 19.28
CA SER A 278 -14.36 27.19 19.74
C SER A 278 -13.91 27.51 21.18
N ASP A 279 -13.64 26.49 21.98
CA ASP A 279 -13.40 26.60 23.41
C ASP A 279 -11.91 26.51 23.76
N VAL A 280 -11.16 25.70 23.00
CA VAL A 280 -9.74 25.43 23.24
C VAL A 280 -8.98 25.28 21.91
N PRO A 281 -7.67 25.64 21.86
CA PRO A 281 -6.84 25.34 20.69
C PRO A 281 -6.61 23.84 20.59
N VAL A 282 -7.24 23.20 19.62
CA VAL A 282 -7.10 21.75 19.37
C VAL A 282 -7.11 21.46 17.89
N PHE A 283 -6.26 20.51 17.47
CA PHE A 283 -6.11 20.11 16.07
C PHE A 283 -6.08 18.60 15.92
N ASN A 284 -6.52 18.11 14.77
CA ASN A 284 -6.56 16.69 14.45
C ASN A 284 -5.51 16.33 13.39
N VAL A 285 -4.81 15.22 13.60
CA VAL A 285 -3.98 14.54 12.58
C VAL A 285 -4.51 13.14 12.41
N SER A 286 -5.07 12.83 11.23
CA SER A 286 -5.79 11.60 10.98
C SER A 286 -4.92 10.43 10.53
N TYR A 287 -5.54 9.28 10.38
CA TYR A 287 -4.94 8.06 9.87
C TYR A 287 -5.83 7.40 8.82
N ASN A 288 -5.20 6.90 7.76
CA ASN A 288 -5.80 6.19 6.64
C ASN A 288 -6.77 7.00 5.76
N LYS A 289 -7.46 8.00 6.30
CA LYS A 289 -8.43 8.80 5.55
C LYS A 289 -8.37 10.28 5.97
N SER A 290 -8.56 11.18 4.99
CA SER A 290 -8.74 12.59 5.27
C SER A 290 -9.98 12.83 6.12
N MET A 291 -9.86 13.71 7.11
CA MET A 291 -10.96 14.15 7.95
C MET A 291 -11.37 15.60 7.65
N PHE A 292 -10.99 16.11 6.48
CA PHE A 292 -11.29 17.49 6.09
C PHE A 292 -12.79 17.79 6.13
N ASP A 293 -13.63 16.90 5.60
CA ASP A 293 -15.09 17.11 5.58
C ASP A 293 -15.73 17.01 6.97
N VAL A 294 -15.07 16.35 7.92
CA VAL A 294 -15.56 16.14 9.29
C VAL A 294 -15.07 17.21 10.24
N ALA A 295 -13.86 17.70 10.02
CA ALA A 295 -13.16 18.61 10.89
C ALA A 295 -12.48 19.74 10.10
N PRO A 296 -13.26 20.55 9.33
CA PRO A 296 -12.72 21.52 8.38
C PRO A 296 -11.88 22.62 9.02
N THR A 297 -12.02 22.90 10.31
CA THR A 297 -11.24 23.95 11.00
C THR A 297 -10.10 23.39 11.84
N THR A 298 -10.11 22.10 12.18
CA THR A 298 -9.13 21.49 13.09
C THR A 298 -8.26 20.41 12.46
N TYR A 299 -8.68 19.77 11.37
CA TYR A 299 -7.88 18.80 10.63
C TYR A 299 -6.64 19.46 10.04
N LEU A 300 -5.45 18.91 10.29
CA LEU A 300 -4.20 19.38 9.70
C LEU A 300 -3.85 18.60 8.42
N THR A 301 -3.61 17.33 8.58
CA THR A 301 -3.22 16.34 7.57
C THR A 301 -3.31 14.94 8.20
N GLY A 302 -2.78 13.95 7.53
CA GLY A 302 -2.62 12.59 8.02
C GLY A 302 -1.68 11.79 7.15
N CYS A 303 -1.59 10.49 7.40
CA CYS A 303 -0.86 9.56 6.55
C CYS A 303 -1.66 8.28 6.34
N LYS A 304 -1.33 7.55 5.26
CA LYS A 304 -1.94 6.26 4.96
C LYS A 304 -0.93 5.26 4.39
N ILE A 305 -1.24 3.97 4.53
CA ILE A 305 -0.61 2.95 3.70
C ILE A 305 -1.30 2.98 2.34
N ASN A 306 -0.50 3.05 1.29
CA ASN A 306 -0.95 2.88 -0.08
C ASN A 306 -0.78 1.42 -0.48
N TRP A 307 -1.85 0.66 -0.48
CA TRP A 307 -1.84 -0.77 -0.78
C TRP A 307 -1.68 -1.09 -2.28
N LYS A 308 -1.97 -0.11 -3.14
CA LYS A 308 -2.00 -0.29 -4.60
C LYS A 308 -0.68 -0.82 -5.19
N PRO A 309 0.53 -0.34 -4.81
CA PRO A 309 1.76 -0.81 -5.41
C PRO A 309 1.98 -2.32 -5.25
N TYR A 310 1.78 -2.85 -4.03
CA TYR A 310 1.89 -4.29 -3.80
C TYR A 310 0.80 -5.07 -4.52
N MET A 311 -0.46 -4.68 -4.36
CA MET A 311 -1.60 -5.40 -4.93
C MET A 311 -1.53 -5.44 -6.45
N LYS A 312 -1.10 -4.36 -7.09
CA LYS A 312 -0.85 -4.29 -8.52
C LYS A 312 0.28 -5.24 -8.95
N ALA A 313 1.40 -5.23 -8.23
CA ALA A 313 2.53 -6.12 -8.52
C ALA A 313 2.16 -7.60 -8.38
N ALA A 314 1.33 -7.94 -7.38
CA ALA A 314 0.79 -9.30 -7.21
C ALA A 314 -0.15 -9.70 -8.36
N VAL A 315 -1.05 -8.80 -8.78
CA VAL A 315 -1.92 -9.00 -9.95
C VAL A 315 -1.09 -9.21 -11.21
N ASP A 316 -0.10 -8.37 -11.48
CA ASP A 316 0.82 -8.50 -12.61
C ASP A 316 1.57 -9.85 -12.61
N ALA A 317 2.05 -10.24 -11.45
CA ALA A 317 2.78 -11.49 -11.30
C ALA A 317 1.90 -12.69 -11.63
N VAL A 318 0.70 -12.76 -11.07
CA VAL A 318 -0.24 -13.88 -11.27
C VAL A 318 -0.73 -13.92 -12.74
N LEU A 319 -1.10 -12.79 -13.33
CA LEU A 319 -1.47 -12.67 -14.74
C LEU A 319 -0.39 -13.23 -15.67
N ASN A 320 0.87 -12.98 -15.34
CA ASN A 320 2.02 -13.35 -16.17
C ASN A 320 2.67 -14.68 -15.75
N GLY A 321 2.16 -15.37 -14.72
CA GLY A 321 2.73 -16.62 -14.20
C GLY A 321 4.14 -16.41 -13.63
N LYS A 322 4.37 -15.28 -12.95
CA LYS A 322 5.65 -14.92 -12.33
C LYS A 322 5.55 -15.02 -10.80
N VAL A 323 6.72 -15.06 -10.16
CA VAL A 323 6.84 -14.97 -8.69
C VAL A 323 6.57 -13.53 -8.26
N ILE A 324 5.71 -13.36 -7.23
CA ILE A 324 5.24 -12.03 -6.78
C ILE A 324 6.43 -11.16 -6.36
N GLU A 325 7.31 -11.65 -5.50
CA GLU A 325 8.42 -10.89 -4.90
C GLU A 325 9.46 -10.41 -5.93
N LYS A 326 9.56 -11.10 -7.07
CA LYS A 326 10.46 -10.69 -8.18
C LYS A 326 9.96 -9.48 -8.97
N ASN A 327 8.71 -9.09 -8.78
CA ASN A 327 8.10 -7.93 -9.41
C ASN A 327 7.95 -6.74 -8.46
N ILE A 328 8.40 -6.88 -7.22
CA ILE A 328 8.26 -5.86 -6.18
C ILE A 328 9.62 -5.19 -5.94
N ARG A 329 9.59 -3.91 -5.65
CA ARG A 329 10.70 -3.15 -5.08
C ARG A 329 10.39 -2.86 -3.62
N GLY A 330 11.43 -2.80 -2.81
CA GLY A 330 11.32 -2.57 -1.37
C GLY A 330 12.18 -3.52 -0.56
N ASN A 331 11.87 -3.65 0.72
CA ASN A 331 12.55 -4.54 1.65
C ASN A 331 11.95 -5.94 1.54
N ILE A 332 12.69 -6.88 0.93
CA ILE A 332 12.22 -8.23 0.59
C ILE A 332 12.89 -9.24 1.52
N HIS A 333 12.09 -9.91 2.32
CA HIS A 333 12.47 -11.01 3.21
C HIS A 333 11.76 -12.29 2.74
N GLY A 334 12.31 -12.98 1.72
CA GLY A 334 11.64 -14.15 1.14
C GLY A 334 10.23 -13.81 0.61
N ASN A 335 9.19 -14.42 1.18
CA ASN A 335 7.79 -14.14 0.82
C ASN A 335 7.15 -13.03 1.69
N ASP A 336 7.93 -12.33 2.49
CA ASP A 336 7.50 -11.18 3.28
C ASP A 336 8.10 -9.89 2.70
N VAL A 337 7.28 -8.89 2.41
CA VAL A 337 7.71 -7.69 1.67
C VAL A 337 7.16 -6.42 2.30
N GLY A 338 8.02 -5.42 2.47
CA GLY A 338 7.64 -4.08 2.93
C GLY A 338 8.31 -2.97 2.13
N ALA A 339 7.68 -1.80 2.10
CA ALA A 339 8.27 -0.58 1.57
C ALA A 339 7.66 0.66 2.22
N GLY A 340 8.35 1.78 2.14
CA GLY A 340 7.95 3.05 2.70
C GLY A 340 7.63 4.10 1.64
N PHE A 341 8.05 5.34 1.93
CA PHE A 341 7.95 6.46 0.97
C PHE A 341 8.81 6.25 -0.28
N ASP A 342 9.87 5.46 -0.21
CA ASP A 342 10.79 5.19 -1.32
C ASP A 342 10.10 4.52 -2.52
N GLU A 343 9.15 3.64 -2.27
CA GLU A 343 8.39 2.90 -3.29
C GLU A 343 6.88 3.27 -3.28
N ASP A 344 6.54 4.43 -2.69
CA ASP A 344 5.19 4.98 -2.61
C ASP A 344 4.15 4.06 -1.90
N TRP A 345 4.61 3.18 -0.96
CA TRP A 345 3.71 2.37 -0.14
C TRP A 345 3.16 3.13 1.06
N VAL A 346 3.75 4.28 1.35
CA VAL A 346 3.28 5.22 2.37
C VAL A 346 3.08 6.57 1.70
N SER A 347 2.01 7.26 2.05
CA SER A 347 1.73 8.60 1.55
C SER A 347 1.14 9.51 2.63
N MET A 348 1.40 10.81 2.50
CA MET A 348 0.64 11.81 3.25
C MET A 348 -0.74 11.96 2.64
N LEU A 349 -1.70 12.28 3.48
CA LEU A 349 -3.03 12.74 3.07
C LEU A 349 -2.99 14.23 2.72
N GLU A 350 -4.07 14.76 2.19
CA GLU A 350 -4.18 16.17 1.86
C GLU A 350 -3.93 17.06 3.09
N TYR A 351 -3.39 18.24 2.85
CA TYR A 351 -3.20 19.26 3.87
C TYR A 351 -4.39 20.21 3.88
N ASN A 352 -4.87 20.54 5.07
CA ASN A 352 -5.85 21.60 5.24
C ASN A 352 -5.14 22.97 5.31
N ASP A 353 -5.12 23.68 4.20
CA ASP A 353 -4.43 24.97 4.07
C ASP A 353 -4.94 26.07 5.03
N ILE A 354 -6.10 25.87 5.66
CA ILE A 354 -6.66 26.79 6.66
C ILE A 354 -6.06 26.51 8.05
N ALA A 355 -5.77 25.25 8.35
CA ALA A 355 -5.40 24.81 9.69
C ALA A 355 -3.91 24.52 9.87
N VAL A 356 -3.19 24.07 8.81
CA VAL A 356 -1.74 23.83 8.91
C VAL A 356 -0.97 25.13 9.10
N ALA A 357 0.13 25.06 9.83
CA ALA A 357 1.05 26.18 9.97
C ALA A 357 1.89 26.40 8.70
N ASP A 358 2.35 27.63 8.50
CA ASP A 358 3.24 27.98 7.38
C ASP A 358 4.52 27.13 7.37
N GLY A 359 4.96 26.71 6.19
CA GLY A 359 6.16 25.88 6.01
C GLY A 359 5.97 24.39 6.32
N THR A 360 4.76 23.95 6.68
CA THR A 360 4.48 22.54 6.98
C THR A 360 4.75 21.63 5.79
N LYS A 361 4.26 22.00 4.60
CA LYS A 361 4.40 21.16 3.39
C LYS A 361 5.86 20.98 2.99
N GLU A 362 6.63 22.04 3.06
CA GLU A 362 8.06 22.07 2.72
C GLU A 362 8.86 21.19 3.69
N MET A 363 8.65 21.34 5.00
CA MET A 363 9.37 20.56 6.00
C MET A 363 9.02 19.09 5.95
N VAL A 364 7.75 18.74 5.74
CA VAL A 364 7.33 17.35 5.56
C VAL A 364 7.91 16.77 4.28
N ALA A 365 7.97 17.54 3.18
CA ALA A 365 8.60 17.09 1.94
C ALA A 365 10.11 16.80 2.12
N ASP A 366 10.82 17.62 2.90
CA ASP A 366 12.23 17.39 3.25
C ASP A 366 12.41 16.10 4.05
N VAL A 367 11.53 15.84 5.02
CA VAL A 367 11.52 14.60 5.81
C VAL A 367 11.26 13.37 4.93
N ILE A 368 10.30 13.45 4.01
CA ILE A 368 10.04 12.39 3.03
C ILE A 368 11.28 12.17 2.15
N GLY A 369 11.97 13.23 1.74
CA GLY A 369 13.23 13.14 1.01
C GLY A 369 14.32 12.40 1.81
N GLN A 370 14.38 12.62 3.13
CA GLN A 370 15.33 11.92 4.02
C GLN A 370 14.98 10.43 4.17
N PHE A 371 13.71 10.05 4.19
CA PHE A 371 13.29 8.64 4.13
C PHE A 371 13.70 8.00 2.81
N LYS A 372 13.39 8.64 1.67
CA LYS A 372 13.71 8.14 0.33
C LYS A 372 15.22 7.92 0.10
N ASN A 373 16.06 8.68 0.75
CA ASN A 373 17.52 8.54 0.65
C ASN A 373 18.16 7.76 1.82
N GLY A 374 17.36 7.27 2.78
CA GLY A 374 17.81 6.45 3.92
C GLY A 374 18.62 7.21 4.98
N SER A 375 18.58 8.54 5.00
CA SER A 375 19.36 9.36 5.96
C SER A 375 18.67 9.55 7.31
N LEU A 376 17.37 9.24 7.43
CA LEU A 376 16.59 9.40 8.64
C LEU A 376 16.39 8.07 9.38
N THR A 377 16.75 8.06 10.65
CA THR A 377 16.42 6.97 11.59
C THR A 377 15.38 7.50 12.58
N VAL A 378 14.18 6.92 12.58
CA VAL A 378 13.06 7.39 13.41
C VAL A 378 13.30 7.16 14.90
N PHE A 379 13.55 5.91 15.29
CA PHE A 379 13.68 5.52 16.69
C PHE A 379 15.14 5.73 17.14
N LYS A 380 15.54 7.00 17.27
CA LYS A 380 16.90 7.39 17.70
C LYS A 380 16.85 8.68 18.50
N GLY A 381 17.66 8.75 19.56
CA GLY A 381 17.83 9.92 20.42
C GLY A 381 18.12 9.53 21.87
N ASP A 382 18.17 10.52 22.73
CA ASP A 382 18.35 10.32 24.19
C ASP A 382 17.02 9.92 24.84
N TYR A 383 16.61 8.67 24.57
CA TYR A 383 15.35 8.10 25.03
C TYR A 383 15.55 6.71 25.59
N ILE A 384 14.89 6.43 26.71
CA ILE A 384 14.77 5.08 27.30
C ILE A 384 13.37 4.55 27.05
N GLY A 385 13.25 3.38 26.44
CA GLY A 385 12.00 2.68 26.22
C GLY A 385 11.89 1.42 27.08
N VAL A 386 10.68 1.12 27.54
CA VAL A 386 10.36 -0.10 28.31
C VAL A 386 9.41 -0.95 27.47
N ASN A 387 9.74 -2.20 27.26
CA ASN A 387 8.93 -3.13 26.47
C ASN A 387 7.60 -3.41 27.17
N THR A 388 6.50 -3.39 26.41
CA THR A 388 5.15 -3.57 26.95
C THR A 388 4.88 -4.97 27.47
N ASP A 389 5.50 -5.99 26.86
CA ASP A 389 5.30 -7.40 27.20
C ASP A 389 6.27 -7.87 28.28
N ASN A 390 7.40 -7.18 28.43
CA ASN A 390 8.44 -7.53 29.40
C ASN A 390 9.09 -6.26 30.01
N PRO A 391 8.64 -5.82 31.19
CA PRO A 391 9.17 -4.61 31.83
C PRO A 391 10.69 -4.64 32.17
N ASN A 392 11.33 -5.82 32.11
CA ASN A 392 12.77 -5.94 32.29
C ASN A 392 13.55 -5.76 30.99
N ASP A 393 12.89 -5.75 29.84
CA ASP A 393 13.45 -5.45 28.55
C ASP A 393 13.40 -3.94 28.32
N ILE A 394 14.57 -3.31 28.42
CA ILE A 394 14.73 -1.85 28.34
C ILE A 394 15.66 -1.56 27.17
N ILE A 395 15.25 -0.63 26.32
CA ILE A 395 16.04 -0.14 25.20
C ILE A 395 16.56 1.28 25.46
N ASP A 396 17.84 1.52 25.13
CA ASP A 396 18.42 2.85 25.01
C ASP A 396 18.49 3.21 23.51
N LEU A 397 17.77 4.26 23.11
CA LEU A 397 17.68 4.68 21.72
C LEU A 397 18.83 5.59 21.26
N SER A 398 19.87 5.81 22.07
CA SER A 398 21.06 6.59 21.67
C SER A 398 21.76 5.99 20.44
N GLU A 399 21.82 4.66 20.34
CA GLU A 399 22.37 3.94 19.18
C GLU A 399 21.34 3.79 18.04
N GLY A 400 20.06 3.99 18.32
CA GLY A 400 18.94 3.83 17.39
C GLY A 400 18.40 2.41 17.32
N PHE A 401 17.13 2.31 16.89
CA PHE A 401 16.46 1.06 16.58
C PHE A 401 16.02 1.10 15.12
N VAL A 402 16.30 0.05 14.37
CA VAL A 402 15.93 -0.09 12.96
C VAL A 402 14.64 -0.91 12.87
N GLU A 403 13.55 -0.23 12.53
CA GLU A 403 12.27 -0.88 12.26
C GLU A 403 12.34 -1.67 10.94
N ASN A 404 11.55 -2.71 10.83
CA ASN A 404 11.45 -3.55 9.62
C ASN A 404 12.78 -4.17 9.14
N LYS A 405 13.73 -4.39 10.07
CA LYS A 405 15.03 -4.95 9.73
C LYS A 405 14.94 -6.38 9.20
N ASP A 406 14.10 -7.21 9.81
CA ASP A 406 14.01 -8.64 9.56
C ASP A 406 12.64 -9.08 9.05
N SER A 407 11.66 -8.16 9.01
CA SER A 407 10.30 -8.42 8.52
C SER A 407 9.60 -7.14 8.05
N SER A 408 8.50 -7.28 7.32
CA SER A 408 7.67 -6.14 6.89
C SER A 408 6.80 -5.57 8.03
N ALA A 409 6.46 -6.39 9.02
CA ALA A 409 5.65 -5.94 10.16
C ALA A 409 6.46 -5.10 11.15
N PRO A 410 5.85 -4.10 11.78
CA PRO A 410 6.47 -3.34 12.85
C PRO A 410 6.88 -4.21 14.04
N SER A 411 8.02 -3.88 14.64
CA SER A 411 8.62 -4.62 15.75
C SER A 411 8.95 -3.74 16.96
N PHE A 412 8.92 -2.42 16.82
CA PHE A 412 9.16 -1.50 17.94
C PHE A 412 8.00 -1.57 18.94
N ASN A 413 8.25 -2.15 20.12
CA ASN A 413 7.25 -2.41 21.17
C ASN A 413 7.66 -1.83 22.53
N TYR A 414 8.11 -0.57 22.54
CA TYR A 414 8.64 0.09 23.74
C TYR A 414 7.90 1.42 24.01
N ILE A 415 7.49 1.64 25.26
CA ILE A 415 6.95 2.90 25.74
C ILE A 415 8.11 3.80 26.19
N LEU A 416 8.20 5.01 25.64
CA LEU A 416 9.24 5.98 26.04
C LEU A 416 8.96 6.50 27.44
N LYS A 417 9.88 6.23 28.36
CA LYS A 417 9.77 6.56 29.77
C LYS A 417 9.67 8.07 29.97
N ASP A 418 8.78 8.49 30.89
CA ASP A 418 8.55 9.88 31.27
C ASP A 418 8.09 10.82 30.15
N ILE A 419 7.82 10.27 28.95
CA ILE A 419 7.41 11.02 27.74
C ILE A 419 6.05 10.56 27.23
N ILE A 420 5.77 9.25 27.31
CA ILE A 420 4.49 8.65 26.93
C ILE A 420 3.80 8.15 28.21
N THR A 421 2.56 8.60 28.42
CA THR A 421 1.67 8.13 29.49
C THR A 421 0.57 7.26 28.88
N ILE A 422 0.33 6.09 29.44
CA ILE A 422 -0.77 5.19 29.06
C ILE A 422 -1.88 5.29 30.10
N GLU A 423 -3.14 5.49 29.66
CA GLU A 423 -4.34 5.59 30.52
C GLU A 423 -5.49 4.68 30.07
#